data_19b0396c87a2f3a406c40993dd0b8560
#
_entry.id   19b0396c87a2f3a406c40993dd0b8560
#
_cell.length_a   1.000
_cell.length_b   1.000
_cell.length_c   1.000
_cell.angle_alpha   90.00
_cell.angle_beta   90.00
_cell.angle_gamma   90.00
#
_symmetry.space_group_name_H-M   'P 1'
#
loop_
_entity.id
_entity.type
_entity.pdbx_description
1 polymer ?
#
loop_
_entity_poly.entity_id
_entity_poly.type
_entity_poly.pdbx_seq_one_letter_code
_entity_poly.pdbx_strand_id
1 'polypeptide(L)'
;MKNKIWNETVKNNFNNASANYLSYSNIQKHFAEKIVSFLKDLNIQKGECIDLGSGTGLLADEIEREFSTKNITRIDFSKKMLLQNKDSSKKILWDLNNGLPPSIRNCPLMTSNFCIHWLDNPEKIIRDWFNKLKSGGYLIISYPTINSFQEWKQTCQETNIEYSGLTFPVTKDIVKSFNSDEIFFSKKYLYIENFPDVYKLFRSIVNVGAQTNKCKRNKVCELRAIQKFWPKTATNSVNLTWEINIEILKKS
;
A
#
# COMPACT_ATOMS: atom_id res chain seq x y z
N MET A 1 2.32 -18.83 15.18
CA MET A 1 3.56 -19.21 14.44
C MET A 1 3.50 -18.82 12.95
N LYS A 2 2.44 -19.16 12.19
CA LYS A 2 2.34 -18.85 10.74
C LYS A 2 2.46 -17.37 10.40
N ASN A 3 1.81 -16.45 11.14
CA ASN A 3 1.88 -15.01 10.86
C ASN A 3 3.29 -14.43 11.08
N LYS A 4 4.04 -14.90 12.07
CA LYS A 4 5.40 -14.41 12.33
C LYS A 4 6.36 -14.71 11.18
N ILE A 5 6.31 -15.94 10.62
CA ILE A 5 7.12 -16.32 9.45
C ILE A 5 6.73 -15.51 8.22
N TRP A 6 5.43 -15.28 8.03
CA TRP A 6 4.92 -14.42 6.95
C TRP A 6 5.46 -13.00 7.07
N ASN A 7 5.30 -12.34 8.21
CA ASN A 7 5.73 -10.97 8.45
C ASN A 7 7.26 -10.81 8.28
N GLU A 8 8.04 -11.80 8.71
CA GLU A 8 9.49 -11.83 8.46
C GLU A 8 9.82 -11.97 6.97
N THR A 9 9.10 -12.80 6.24
CA THR A 9 9.29 -12.95 4.80
C THR A 9 8.97 -11.66 4.06
N VAL A 10 7.85 -11.01 4.38
CA VAL A 10 7.47 -9.70 3.81
C VAL A 10 8.55 -8.66 4.10
N LYS A 11 9.00 -8.56 5.34
CA LYS A 11 10.08 -7.64 5.75
C LYS A 11 11.38 -7.87 4.97
N ASN A 12 11.78 -9.13 4.79
CA ASN A 12 12.99 -9.47 4.06
C ASN A 12 12.87 -9.12 2.57
N ASN A 13 11.70 -9.33 1.97
CA ASN A 13 11.46 -8.97 0.57
C ASN A 13 11.55 -7.45 0.36
N PHE A 14 10.93 -6.65 1.23
CA PHE A 14 11.05 -5.19 1.18
C PHE A 14 12.49 -4.72 1.46
N ASN A 15 13.19 -5.32 2.43
CA ASN A 15 14.60 -5.04 2.66
C ASN A 15 15.45 -5.27 1.40
N ASN A 16 15.19 -6.35 0.65
CA ASN A 16 15.93 -6.69 -0.56
C ASN A 16 15.57 -5.79 -1.75
N ALA A 17 14.33 -5.32 -1.83
CA ALA A 17 13.86 -4.43 -2.89
C ALA A 17 14.25 -2.96 -2.66
N SER A 18 14.64 -2.56 -1.45
CA SER A 18 14.78 -1.17 -1.02
C SER A 18 15.62 -0.29 -1.96
N ALA A 19 16.74 -0.80 -2.46
CA ALA A 19 17.65 -0.05 -3.34
C ALA A 19 17.04 0.31 -4.71
N ASN A 20 16.11 -0.53 -5.20
CA ASN A 20 15.51 -0.38 -6.53
C ASN A 20 14.03 0.02 -6.47
N TYR A 21 13.46 0.12 -5.26
CA TYR A 21 12.02 0.31 -5.06
C TYR A 21 11.47 1.49 -5.86
N LEU A 22 12.13 2.64 -5.80
CA LEU A 22 11.70 3.88 -6.47
C LEU A 22 11.63 3.75 -8.00
N SER A 23 12.45 2.87 -8.60
CA SER A 23 12.47 2.63 -10.05
C SER A 23 11.28 1.81 -10.56
N TYR A 24 10.58 1.11 -9.65
CA TYR A 24 9.49 0.20 -10.01
C TYR A 24 8.17 0.53 -9.32
N SER A 25 8.11 1.57 -8.48
CA SER A 25 6.95 1.95 -7.66
C SER A 25 6.05 3.00 -8.34
N ASN A 26 5.80 2.87 -9.65
CA ASN A 26 5.03 3.86 -10.42
C ASN A 26 3.61 4.05 -9.89
N ILE A 27 2.90 2.96 -9.58
CA ILE A 27 1.56 3.03 -9.03
C ILE A 27 1.55 3.69 -7.64
N GLN A 28 2.50 3.35 -6.78
CA GLN A 28 2.62 3.95 -5.44
C GLN A 28 2.88 5.45 -5.54
N LYS A 29 3.73 5.87 -6.49
CA LYS A 29 4.01 7.28 -6.77
C LYS A 29 2.76 8.01 -7.26
N HIS A 30 2.04 7.45 -8.24
CA HIS A 30 0.80 8.01 -8.75
C HIS A 30 -0.22 8.27 -7.64
N PHE A 31 -0.40 7.30 -6.73
CA PHE A 31 -1.35 7.45 -5.63
C PHE A 31 -0.81 8.32 -4.48
N ALA A 32 0.50 8.44 -4.28
CA ALA A 32 1.07 9.44 -3.39
C ALA A 32 0.77 10.87 -3.87
N GLU A 33 0.99 11.16 -5.15
CA GLU A 33 0.64 12.45 -5.78
C GLU A 33 -0.87 12.74 -5.65
N LYS A 34 -1.70 11.71 -5.84
CA LYS A 34 -3.16 11.83 -5.69
C LYS A 34 -3.58 12.13 -4.25
N ILE A 35 -2.98 11.47 -3.25
CA ILE A 35 -3.21 11.79 -1.83
C ILE A 35 -2.84 13.24 -1.55
N VAL A 36 -1.69 13.70 -2.03
CA VAL A 36 -1.24 15.08 -1.84
C VAL A 36 -2.21 16.09 -2.46
N SER A 37 -2.82 15.76 -3.62
CA SER A 37 -3.83 16.63 -4.21
C SER A 37 -5.05 16.82 -3.30
N PHE A 38 -5.49 15.80 -2.57
CA PHE A 38 -6.58 15.94 -1.59
C PHE A 38 -6.16 16.78 -0.37
N LEU A 39 -4.91 16.69 0.07
CA LEU A 39 -4.43 17.45 1.22
C LEU A 39 -4.53 18.96 1.04
N LYS A 40 -4.50 19.46 -0.21
CA LYS A 40 -4.64 20.90 -0.54
C LYS A 40 -5.97 21.49 -0.08
N ASP A 41 -7.03 20.69 -0.10
CA ASP A 41 -8.38 21.09 0.23
C ASP A 41 -8.74 20.85 1.71
N LEU A 42 -7.82 20.25 2.50
CA LEU A 42 -8.03 19.93 3.89
C LEU A 42 -7.40 20.97 4.83
N ASN A 43 -8.17 21.37 5.84
CA ASN A 43 -7.65 22.23 6.91
C ASN A 43 -6.90 21.38 7.95
N ILE A 44 -5.60 21.15 7.69
CA ILE A 44 -4.74 20.34 8.56
C ILE A 44 -4.17 21.21 9.66
N GLN A 45 -4.56 20.94 10.90
CA GLN A 45 -4.09 21.65 12.08
C GLN A 45 -2.56 21.49 12.29
N LYS A 46 -1.98 22.36 13.12
CA LYS A 46 -0.57 22.24 13.53
C LYS A 46 -0.37 21.00 14.42
N GLY A 47 0.74 20.31 14.24
CA GLY A 47 1.13 19.15 15.00
C GLY A 47 1.98 18.16 14.21
N GLU A 48 2.34 17.06 14.85
CA GLU A 48 3.14 16.01 14.23
C GLU A 48 2.31 15.22 13.21
N CYS A 49 2.74 15.21 11.96
CA CYS A 49 2.13 14.44 10.89
C CYS A 49 2.92 13.14 10.67
N ILE A 50 2.21 12.05 10.39
CA ILE A 50 2.78 10.70 10.38
C ILE A 50 2.51 10.03 9.04
N ASP A 51 3.52 9.36 8.47
CA ASP A 51 3.35 8.44 7.34
C ASP A 51 3.59 7.00 7.81
N LEU A 52 2.55 6.17 7.72
CA LEU A 52 2.46 4.82 8.25
C LEU A 52 2.74 3.79 7.16
N GLY A 53 3.80 2.99 7.34
CA GLY A 53 4.33 2.14 6.27
C GLY A 53 5.00 2.97 5.18
N SER A 54 5.81 3.94 5.61
CA SER A 54 6.37 4.98 4.73
C SER A 54 7.32 4.44 3.65
N GLY A 55 7.85 3.23 3.82
CA GLY A 55 8.81 2.63 2.90
C GLY A 55 10.03 3.54 2.68
N THR A 56 10.30 3.85 1.41
CA THR A 56 11.38 4.76 1.00
C THR A 56 11.04 6.25 1.18
N GLY A 57 9.87 6.57 1.75
CA GLY A 57 9.44 7.95 2.00
C GLY A 57 8.69 8.63 0.87
N LEU A 58 8.22 7.87 -0.12
CA LEU A 58 7.60 8.37 -1.33
C LEU A 58 6.46 9.36 -1.06
N LEU A 59 5.48 8.98 -0.22
CA LEU A 59 4.36 9.86 0.14
C LEU A 59 4.81 11.02 1.05
N ALA A 60 5.66 10.73 2.04
CA ALA A 60 6.16 11.75 2.95
C ALA A 60 6.95 12.84 2.22
N ASP A 61 7.81 12.46 1.24
CA ASP A 61 8.56 13.40 0.42
C ASP A 61 7.66 14.28 -0.45
N GLU A 62 6.59 13.71 -1.03
CA GLU A 62 5.61 14.46 -1.81
C GLU A 62 4.85 15.47 -0.92
N ILE A 63 4.46 15.06 0.30
CA ILE A 63 3.80 15.96 1.25
C ILE A 63 4.74 17.11 1.66
N GLU A 64 6.00 16.80 2.00
CA GLU A 64 7.01 17.82 2.39
C GLU A 64 7.37 18.75 1.24
N ARG A 65 7.36 18.26 0.01
CA ARG A 65 7.59 19.08 -1.19
C ARG A 65 6.47 20.09 -1.41
N GLU A 66 5.22 19.67 -1.26
CA GLU A 66 4.04 20.52 -1.48
C GLU A 66 3.78 21.47 -0.30
N PHE A 67 4.04 20.99 0.92
CA PHE A 67 3.79 21.72 2.16
C PHE A 67 5.10 21.88 2.94
N SER A 68 5.93 22.84 2.55
CA SER A 68 7.28 23.08 3.10
C SER A 68 7.34 23.27 4.63
N THR A 69 6.19 23.59 5.26
CA THR A 69 6.08 23.75 6.73
C THR A 69 5.76 22.44 7.46
N LYS A 70 5.56 21.33 6.73
CA LYS A 70 5.24 20.01 7.30
C LYS A 70 6.50 19.16 7.39
N ASN A 71 6.78 18.65 8.58
CA ASN A 71 7.76 17.58 8.79
C ASN A 71 6.99 16.29 9.06
N ILE A 72 7.24 15.27 8.25
CA ILE A 72 6.53 14.00 8.35
C ILE A 72 7.40 12.98 9.10
N THR A 73 6.87 12.47 10.22
CA THR A 73 7.48 11.30 10.89
C THR A 73 7.16 10.04 10.12
N ARG A 74 8.16 9.29 9.73
CA ARG A 74 8.09 8.12 8.86
C ARG A 74 8.24 6.85 9.68
N ILE A 75 7.23 5.98 9.60
CA ILE A 75 7.19 4.72 10.35
C ILE A 75 7.19 3.56 9.36
N ASP A 76 8.14 2.65 9.50
CA ASP A 76 8.21 1.41 8.72
C ASP A 76 8.91 0.29 9.51
N PHE A 77 8.58 -0.96 9.19
CA PHE A 77 9.22 -2.12 9.81
C PHE A 77 10.52 -2.55 9.10
N SER A 78 10.74 -2.07 7.88
CA SER A 78 11.93 -2.35 7.09
C SER A 78 13.01 -1.29 7.34
N LYS A 79 14.07 -1.69 8.04
CA LYS A 79 15.21 -0.79 8.27
C LYS A 79 15.84 -0.30 6.97
N LYS A 80 15.95 -1.18 5.95
CA LYS A 80 16.57 -0.81 4.67
C LYS A 80 15.71 0.17 3.86
N MET A 81 14.38 0.08 3.95
CA MET A 81 13.48 1.08 3.36
C MET A 81 13.66 2.43 4.04
N LEU A 82 13.68 2.48 5.37
CA LEU A 82 13.89 3.72 6.11
C LEU A 82 15.26 4.38 5.82
N LEU A 83 16.28 3.61 5.53
CA LEU A 83 17.60 4.13 5.14
C LEU A 83 17.62 4.81 3.77
N GLN A 84 16.63 4.60 2.92
CA GLN A 84 16.49 5.32 1.65
C GLN A 84 15.88 6.72 1.81
N ASN A 85 15.32 7.02 2.97
CA ASN A 85 14.76 8.32 3.27
C ASN A 85 15.86 9.34 3.56
N LYS A 86 15.60 10.64 3.34
CA LYS A 86 16.53 11.74 3.65
C LYS A 86 17.06 11.62 5.08
N ASP A 87 18.32 11.94 5.31
CA ASP A 87 18.95 11.84 6.64
C ASP A 87 18.28 12.76 7.67
N SER A 88 17.81 13.92 7.25
CA SER A 88 17.07 14.88 8.08
C SER A 88 15.68 14.42 8.51
N SER A 89 15.14 13.38 7.89
CA SER A 89 13.78 12.89 8.19
C SER A 89 13.72 12.19 9.55
N LYS A 90 12.66 12.47 10.32
CA LYS A 90 12.35 11.70 11.52
C LYS A 90 11.85 10.32 11.14
N LYS A 91 12.57 9.28 11.56
CA LYS A 91 12.31 7.87 11.20
C LYS A 91 12.11 7.03 12.44
N ILE A 92 11.09 6.16 12.43
CA ILE A 92 10.81 5.21 13.52
C ILE A 92 10.74 3.81 12.91
N LEU A 93 11.65 2.94 13.32
CA LEU A 93 11.63 1.53 12.96
C LEU A 93 10.61 0.82 13.85
N TRP A 94 9.45 0.45 13.29
CA TRP A 94 8.36 -0.13 14.05
C TRP A 94 7.47 -1.01 13.18
N ASP A 95 7.02 -2.14 13.74
CA ASP A 95 6.03 -3.02 13.10
C ASP A 95 4.61 -2.57 13.50
N LEU A 96 3.86 -2.07 12.52
CA LEU A 96 2.50 -1.58 12.72
C LEU A 96 1.49 -2.67 13.11
N ASN A 97 1.83 -3.96 12.99
CA ASN A 97 1.03 -5.04 13.57
C ASN A 97 1.00 -5.00 15.12
N ASN A 98 1.97 -4.33 15.73
CA ASN A 98 1.99 -4.08 17.18
C ASN A 98 1.25 -2.79 17.59
N GLY A 99 0.43 -2.21 16.69
CA GLY A 99 -0.19 -0.91 16.87
C GLY A 99 0.78 0.24 16.60
N LEU A 100 0.44 1.46 17.04
CA LEU A 100 1.32 2.62 16.90
C LEU A 100 2.38 2.67 18.01
N PRO A 101 3.57 3.25 17.72
CA PRO A 101 4.53 3.56 18.79
C PRO A 101 3.86 4.37 19.91
N PRO A 102 4.18 4.12 21.20
CA PRO A 102 3.53 4.80 22.33
C PRO A 102 3.66 6.33 22.31
N SER A 103 4.69 6.85 21.64
CA SER A 103 4.91 8.29 21.46
C SER A 103 3.93 8.94 20.48
N ILE A 104 3.27 8.17 19.62
CA ILE A 104 2.37 8.69 18.58
C ILE A 104 0.97 8.87 19.16
N ARG A 105 0.52 10.12 19.26
CA ARG A 105 -0.79 10.51 19.77
C ARG A 105 -1.13 11.95 19.38
N ASN A 106 -2.41 12.27 19.32
CA ASN A 106 -2.92 13.61 19.00
C ASN A 106 -2.36 14.17 17.66
N CYS A 107 -2.31 13.32 16.64
CA CYS A 107 -1.81 13.70 15.34
C CYS A 107 -2.90 14.39 14.52
N PRO A 108 -2.64 15.55 13.90
CA PRO A 108 -3.58 16.19 13.00
C PRO A 108 -3.71 15.49 11.65
N LEU A 109 -2.68 14.73 11.26
CA LEU A 109 -2.64 13.99 10.01
C LEU A 109 -1.88 12.68 10.18
N MET A 110 -2.51 11.60 9.75
CA MET A 110 -1.85 10.32 9.48
C MET A 110 -2.12 9.94 8.03
N THR A 111 -1.09 9.47 7.34
CA THR A 111 -1.20 8.97 5.96
C THR A 111 -0.68 7.55 5.86
N SER A 112 -1.17 6.79 4.89
CA SER A 112 -0.66 5.46 4.56
C SER A 112 -0.94 5.13 3.11
N ASN A 113 0.11 4.83 2.35
CA ASN A 113 0.01 4.51 0.93
C ASN A 113 0.53 3.10 0.66
N PHE A 114 -0.33 2.20 0.17
CA PHE A 114 0.00 0.81 -0.16
C PHE A 114 0.59 -0.01 1.01
N CYS A 115 0.12 0.23 2.25
CA CYS A 115 0.61 -0.47 3.44
C CYS A 115 -0.41 -1.45 4.03
N ILE A 116 -1.68 -1.07 4.17
CA ILE A 116 -2.64 -1.77 5.04
C ILE A 116 -2.91 -3.23 4.66
N HIS A 117 -2.75 -3.61 3.40
CA HIS A 117 -2.93 -4.98 2.92
C HIS A 117 -1.81 -5.95 3.37
N TRP A 118 -0.76 -5.45 3.98
CA TRP A 118 0.30 -6.23 4.62
C TRP A 118 0.06 -6.49 6.10
N LEU A 119 -0.95 -5.83 6.70
CA LEU A 119 -1.27 -5.94 8.12
C LEU A 119 -2.09 -7.22 8.40
N ASP A 120 -1.90 -7.79 9.58
CA ASP A 120 -2.59 -9.02 10.01
C ASP A 120 -4.10 -8.80 10.21
N ASN A 121 -4.48 -7.64 10.75
CA ASN A 121 -5.86 -7.24 10.99
C ASN A 121 -6.03 -5.73 10.63
N PRO A 122 -6.12 -5.40 9.33
CA PRO A 122 -6.14 -4.01 8.89
C PRO A 122 -7.31 -3.22 9.45
N GLU A 123 -8.50 -3.82 9.58
CA GLU A 123 -9.71 -3.17 10.08
C GLU A 123 -9.53 -2.62 11.50
N LYS A 124 -9.02 -3.47 12.40
CA LYS A 124 -8.74 -3.09 13.79
C LYS A 124 -7.62 -2.05 13.86
N ILE A 125 -6.53 -2.28 13.12
CA ILE A 125 -5.35 -1.42 13.16
C ILE A 125 -5.68 -0.02 12.65
N ILE A 126 -6.46 0.11 11.57
CA ILE A 126 -6.88 1.40 11.03
C ILE A 126 -7.78 2.15 12.04
N ARG A 127 -8.69 1.45 12.73
CA ARG A 127 -9.50 2.05 13.79
C ARG A 127 -8.62 2.52 14.96
N ASP A 128 -7.60 1.76 15.34
CA ASP A 128 -6.66 2.16 16.38
C ASP A 128 -5.84 3.40 15.96
N TRP A 129 -5.43 3.51 14.71
CA TRP A 129 -4.78 4.71 14.16
C TRP A 129 -5.71 5.92 14.22
N PHE A 130 -6.94 5.75 13.76
CA PHE A 130 -7.96 6.81 13.79
C PHE A 130 -8.19 7.35 15.20
N ASN A 131 -8.26 6.46 16.19
CA ASN A 131 -8.45 6.86 17.60
C ASN A 131 -7.30 7.72 18.15
N LYS A 132 -6.10 7.64 17.56
CA LYS A 132 -4.93 8.46 17.92
C LYS A 132 -4.87 9.81 17.21
N LEU A 133 -5.80 10.08 16.31
CA LEU A 133 -5.93 11.40 15.71
C LEU A 133 -6.37 12.43 16.77
N LYS A 134 -5.98 13.65 16.53
CA LYS A 134 -6.52 14.83 17.18
C LYS A 134 -7.98 15.05 16.74
N SER A 135 -8.83 15.68 17.56
CA SER A 135 -10.15 16.15 17.10
C SER A 135 -9.97 17.09 15.89
N GLY A 136 -10.75 16.89 14.84
CA GLY A 136 -10.61 17.54 13.54
C GLY A 136 -9.44 17.04 12.69
N GLY A 137 -8.72 16.00 13.14
CA GLY A 137 -7.61 15.38 12.39
C GLY A 137 -8.08 14.41 11.32
N TYR A 138 -7.18 14.08 10.38
CA TYR A 138 -7.46 13.23 9.24
C TYR A 138 -6.56 11.99 9.21
N LEU A 139 -7.14 10.85 8.83
CA LEU A 139 -6.42 9.65 8.41
C LEU A 139 -6.71 9.42 6.92
N ILE A 140 -5.67 9.42 6.09
CA ILE A 140 -5.79 9.18 4.65
C ILE A 140 -5.05 7.89 4.32
N ILE A 141 -5.77 6.93 3.74
CA ILE A 141 -5.21 5.64 3.34
C ILE A 141 -5.51 5.35 1.88
N SER A 142 -4.54 4.79 1.16
CA SER A 142 -4.75 4.20 -0.15
C SER A 142 -4.31 2.74 -0.16
N TYR A 143 -5.08 1.89 -0.82
CA TYR A 143 -4.83 0.46 -0.85
C TYR A 143 -5.49 -0.24 -2.04
N PRO A 144 -4.88 -1.31 -2.57
CA PRO A 144 -5.52 -2.16 -3.55
C PRO A 144 -6.67 -2.95 -2.91
N THR A 145 -7.78 -3.05 -3.65
CA THR A 145 -8.96 -3.80 -3.20
C THR A 145 -8.98 -5.22 -3.75
N ILE A 146 -9.88 -6.05 -3.20
CA ILE A 146 -10.13 -7.42 -3.66
C ILE A 146 -10.37 -7.52 -5.16
N ASN A 147 -10.79 -6.45 -5.83
CA ASN A 147 -11.04 -6.42 -7.27
C ASN A 147 -9.79 -6.14 -8.12
N SER A 148 -8.63 -5.96 -7.52
CA SER A 148 -7.36 -5.86 -8.26
C SER A 148 -6.97 -7.21 -8.88
N PHE A 149 -6.19 -7.17 -9.98
CA PHE A 149 -5.60 -8.34 -10.65
C PHE A 149 -6.62 -9.27 -11.30
N GLN A 150 -7.67 -8.70 -11.89
CA GLN A 150 -8.74 -9.50 -12.51
C GLN A 150 -8.21 -10.39 -13.65
N GLU A 151 -7.30 -9.89 -14.48
CA GLU A 151 -6.68 -10.65 -15.58
C GLU A 151 -5.94 -11.89 -15.05
N TRP A 152 -5.21 -11.75 -13.93
CA TRP A 152 -4.51 -12.88 -13.31
C TRP A 152 -5.48 -13.90 -12.73
N LYS A 153 -6.49 -13.44 -12.00
CA LYS A 153 -7.52 -14.31 -11.40
C LYS A 153 -8.30 -15.07 -12.46
N GLN A 154 -8.73 -14.37 -13.52
CA GLN A 154 -9.43 -14.99 -14.64
C GLN A 154 -8.55 -16.03 -15.33
N THR A 155 -7.30 -15.70 -15.66
CA THR A 155 -6.36 -16.65 -16.27
C THR A 155 -6.15 -17.89 -15.40
N CYS A 156 -6.02 -17.71 -14.08
CA CYS A 156 -5.90 -18.84 -13.16
C CYS A 156 -7.15 -19.72 -13.15
N GLN A 157 -8.34 -19.12 -13.19
CA GLN A 157 -9.61 -19.83 -13.27
C GLN A 157 -9.75 -20.63 -14.58
N GLU A 158 -9.46 -20.02 -15.72
CA GLU A 158 -9.52 -20.66 -17.06
C GLU A 158 -8.52 -21.80 -17.22
N THR A 159 -7.35 -21.70 -16.57
CA THR A 159 -6.31 -22.73 -16.63
C THR A 159 -6.37 -23.75 -15.51
N ASN A 160 -7.35 -23.65 -14.60
CA ASN A 160 -7.45 -24.45 -13.38
C ASN A 160 -6.16 -24.46 -12.55
N ILE A 161 -5.46 -23.31 -12.51
CA ILE A 161 -4.25 -23.08 -11.71
C ILE A 161 -4.64 -22.27 -10.48
N GLU A 162 -4.10 -22.63 -9.31
CA GLU A 162 -4.35 -21.89 -8.08
C GLU A 162 -3.81 -20.45 -8.18
N TYR A 163 -4.64 -19.46 -7.84
CA TYR A 163 -4.21 -18.07 -7.79
C TYR A 163 -3.18 -17.87 -6.68
N SER A 164 -1.97 -17.48 -7.07
CA SER A 164 -0.84 -17.30 -6.18
C SER A 164 -0.52 -15.84 -5.82
N GLY A 165 -1.34 -14.90 -6.25
CA GLY A 165 -1.19 -13.49 -5.91
C GLY A 165 -1.70 -13.14 -4.50
N LEU A 166 -1.51 -11.89 -4.11
CA LEU A 166 -2.00 -11.37 -2.84
C LEU A 166 -3.53 -11.29 -2.81
N THR A 167 -4.11 -11.60 -1.66
CA THR A 167 -5.51 -11.30 -1.36
C THR A 167 -5.58 -9.92 -0.73
N PHE A 168 -6.28 -9.00 -1.39
CA PHE A 168 -6.44 -7.63 -0.93
C PHE A 168 -7.70 -7.43 -0.10
N PRO A 169 -7.78 -6.37 0.72
CA PRO A 169 -8.94 -6.07 1.55
C PRO A 169 -10.23 -5.83 0.74
N VAL A 170 -11.36 -6.15 1.36
CA VAL A 170 -12.68 -5.73 0.90
C VAL A 170 -12.97 -4.35 1.49
N THR A 171 -13.27 -3.36 0.65
CA THR A 171 -13.51 -1.97 1.10
C THR A 171 -14.56 -1.89 2.21
N LYS A 172 -15.67 -2.64 2.10
CA LYS A 172 -16.73 -2.66 3.11
C LYS A 172 -16.21 -3.08 4.49
N ASP A 173 -15.26 -4.01 4.55
CA ASP A 173 -14.70 -4.48 5.81
C ASP A 173 -13.80 -3.40 6.45
N ILE A 174 -13.06 -2.66 5.66
CA ILE A 174 -12.22 -1.56 6.16
C ILE A 174 -13.07 -0.48 6.82
N VAL A 175 -14.18 -0.09 6.20
CA VAL A 175 -15.00 1.05 6.66
C VAL A 175 -16.10 0.67 7.64
N LYS A 176 -16.42 -0.62 7.82
CA LYS A 176 -17.54 -1.07 8.67
C LYS A 176 -17.46 -0.63 10.14
N SER A 177 -16.25 -0.34 10.63
CA SER A 177 -16.03 0.13 11.99
C SER A 177 -16.17 1.66 12.15
N PHE A 178 -16.43 2.39 11.05
CA PHE A 178 -16.54 3.84 11.01
C PHE A 178 -18.00 4.25 10.82
N ASN A 179 -18.41 5.33 11.51
CA ASN A 179 -19.69 5.95 11.31
C ASN A 179 -19.68 6.77 10.00
N SER A 180 -20.84 7.05 9.44
CA SER A 180 -20.95 7.79 8.16
C SER A 180 -20.36 9.20 8.23
N ASP A 181 -20.41 9.86 9.39
CA ASP A 181 -19.83 11.19 9.63
C ASP A 181 -18.30 11.18 9.83
N GLU A 182 -17.72 10.01 10.14
CA GLU A 182 -16.27 9.82 10.21
C GLU A 182 -15.66 9.58 8.80
N ILE A 183 -16.46 9.15 7.81
CA ILE A 183 -16.01 8.91 6.44
C ILE A 183 -16.16 10.21 5.64
N PHE A 184 -15.08 10.99 5.56
CA PHE A 184 -15.08 12.26 4.84
C PHE A 184 -15.10 12.05 3.31
N PHE A 185 -14.39 11.03 2.82
CA PHE A 185 -14.29 10.70 1.41
C PHE A 185 -13.94 9.23 1.22
N SER A 186 -14.56 8.59 0.22
CA SER A 186 -14.24 7.23 -0.20
C SER A 186 -14.43 7.11 -1.71
N LYS A 187 -13.37 6.73 -2.44
CA LYS A 187 -13.45 6.57 -3.89
C LYS A 187 -12.48 5.52 -4.40
N LYS A 188 -12.97 4.71 -5.33
CA LYS A 188 -12.21 3.71 -6.07
C LYS A 188 -11.69 4.28 -7.37
N TYR A 189 -10.49 3.88 -7.74
CA TYR A 189 -9.80 4.25 -8.98
C TYR A 189 -9.28 3.00 -9.66
N LEU A 190 -9.44 2.93 -10.97
CA LEU A 190 -8.77 1.91 -11.78
C LEU A 190 -7.42 2.47 -12.26
N TYR A 191 -6.39 1.67 -12.14
CA TYR A 191 -5.07 1.96 -12.67
C TYR A 191 -4.58 0.73 -13.44
N ILE A 192 -4.24 0.93 -14.70
CA ILE A 192 -3.84 -0.15 -15.61
C ILE A 192 -2.35 0.03 -15.92
N GLU A 193 -1.57 -0.99 -15.56
CA GLU A 193 -0.18 -1.10 -16.00
C GLU A 193 -0.11 -2.01 -17.22
N ASN A 194 0.64 -1.57 -18.24
CA ASN A 194 0.87 -2.34 -19.45
C ASN A 194 2.30 -2.88 -19.46
N PHE A 195 2.44 -4.16 -19.77
CA PHE A 195 3.72 -4.86 -19.82
C PHE A 195 3.90 -5.58 -21.18
N PRO A 196 5.15 -5.73 -21.67
CA PRO A 196 5.41 -6.49 -22.87
C PRO A 196 4.94 -7.94 -22.78
N ASP A 197 5.05 -8.55 -21.61
CA ASP A 197 4.67 -9.94 -21.34
C ASP A 197 4.45 -10.18 -19.83
N VAL A 198 3.91 -11.36 -19.50
CA VAL A 198 3.61 -11.76 -18.10
C VAL A 198 4.87 -11.91 -17.24
N TYR A 199 6.03 -12.24 -17.85
CA TYR A 199 7.29 -12.32 -17.10
C TYR A 199 7.74 -10.95 -16.60
N LYS A 200 7.65 -9.93 -17.47
CA LYS A 200 7.96 -8.54 -17.10
C LYS A 200 6.99 -8.03 -16.04
N LEU A 201 5.72 -8.40 -16.15
CA LEU A 201 4.69 -8.10 -15.15
C LEU A 201 5.05 -8.72 -13.79
N PHE A 202 5.30 -10.03 -13.72
CA PHE A 202 5.65 -10.67 -12.44
C PHE A 202 6.98 -10.16 -11.87
N ARG A 203 7.93 -9.82 -12.76
CA ARG A 203 9.20 -9.23 -12.34
C ARG A 203 9.02 -7.84 -11.72
N SER A 204 8.05 -7.04 -12.18
CA SER A 204 7.74 -5.75 -11.56
C SER A 204 7.25 -5.92 -10.12
N ILE A 205 6.37 -6.91 -9.86
CA ILE A 205 5.89 -7.26 -8.52
C ILE A 205 7.05 -7.68 -7.61
N VAL A 206 7.99 -8.48 -8.13
CA VAL A 206 9.19 -8.90 -7.39
C VAL A 206 10.10 -7.71 -7.06
N ASN A 207 10.28 -6.80 -8.01
CA ASN A 207 11.18 -5.65 -7.86
C ASN A 207 10.73 -4.64 -6.80
N VAL A 208 9.42 -4.55 -6.52
CA VAL A 208 8.89 -3.76 -5.40
C VAL A 208 8.80 -4.53 -4.08
N GLY A 209 9.27 -5.80 -4.05
CA GLY A 209 9.24 -6.62 -2.85
C GLY A 209 7.87 -7.25 -2.53
N ALA A 210 6.91 -7.16 -3.45
CA ALA A 210 5.53 -7.63 -3.26
C ALA A 210 5.29 -9.10 -3.67
N GLN A 211 6.35 -9.89 -3.90
CA GLN A 211 6.27 -11.29 -4.32
C GLN A 211 5.82 -12.27 -3.23
N THR A 212 5.58 -11.79 -2.01
CA THR A 212 5.18 -12.65 -0.91
C THR A 212 3.70 -13.02 -1.06
N ASN A 213 3.42 -14.32 -1.06
CA ASN A 213 2.06 -14.85 -0.99
C ASN A 213 1.96 -15.92 0.10
N LYS A 214 0.75 -16.19 0.59
CA LYS A 214 0.47 -17.23 1.58
C LYS A 214 0.29 -18.62 0.92
N CYS A 215 0.22 -18.65 -0.40
CA CYS A 215 -0.01 -19.85 -1.21
C CYS A 215 1.31 -20.46 -1.70
N LYS A 216 1.23 -21.67 -2.24
CA LYS A 216 2.36 -22.36 -2.87
C LYS A 216 2.82 -21.58 -4.12
N ARG A 217 4.15 -21.54 -4.33
CA ARG A 217 4.69 -20.97 -5.57
C ARG A 217 4.27 -21.80 -6.78
N ASN A 218 3.87 -21.15 -7.85
CA ASN A 218 3.57 -21.81 -9.11
C ASN A 218 4.78 -22.58 -9.66
N LYS A 219 4.51 -23.74 -10.25
CA LYS A 219 5.52 -24.50 -11.00
C LYS A 219 5.82 -23.80 -12.33
N VAL A 220 6.96 -24.13 -12.94
CA VAL A 220 7.36 -23.54 -14.23
C VAL A 220 6.32 -23.82 -15.34
N CYS A 221 5.73 -25.02 -15.36
CA CYS A 221 4.68 -25.36 -16.31
C CYS A 221 3.41 -24.51 -16.11
N GLU A 222 3.02 -24.22 -14.86
CA GLU A 222 1.89 -23.36 -14.52
C GLU A 222 2.15 -21.92 -14.97
N LEU A 223 3.35 -21.39 -14.74
CA LEU A 223 3.71 -20.04 -15.21
C LEU A 223 3.69 -19.93 -16.74
N ARG A 224 4.11 -20.98 -17.46
CA ARG A 224 4.00 -21.03 -18.92
C ARG A 224 2.55 -21.05 -19.40
N ALA A 225 1.67 -21.80 -18.71
CA ALA A 225 0.24 -21.82 -19.01
C ALA A 225 -0.38 -20.43 -18.73
N ILE A 226 -0.11 -19.81 -17.58
CA ILE A 226 -0.56 -18.46 -17.26
C ILE A 226 -0.12 -17.48 -18.35
N GLN A 227 1.14 -17.52 -18.80
CA GLN A 227 1.62 -16.66 -19.87
C GLN A 227 0.89 -16.88 -21.20
N LYS A 228 0.60 -18.13 -21.55
CA LYS A 228 -0.09 -18.50 -22.80
C LYS A 228 -1.54 -18.00 -22.83
N PHE A 229 -2.24 -18.10 -21.72
CA PHE A 229 -3.67 -17.81 -21.60
C PHE A 229 -3.97 -16.41 -21.07
N TRP A 230 -2.96 -15.63 -20.67
CA TRP A 230 -3.18 -14.24 -20.23
C TRP A 230 -3.78 -13.40 -21.36
N PRO A 231 -4.83 -12.59 -21.08
CA PRO A 231 -5.46 -11.74 -22.09
C PRO A 231 -4.45 -10.79 -22.73
N LYS A 232 -4.41 -10.77 -24.05
CA LYS A 232 -3.54 -9.89 -24.83
C LYS A 232 -4.28 -8.64 -25.27
N THR A 233 -3.56 -7.52 -25.30
CA THR A 233 -4.03 -6.30 -25.96
C THR A 233 -3.89 -6.40 -27.47
N ALA A 234 -4.44 -5.43 -28.20
CA ALA A 234 -4.26 -5.34 -29.66
C ALA A 234 -2.79 -5.26 -30.10
N THR A 235 -1.91 -4.77 -29.22
CA THR A 235 -0.46 -4.68 -29.47
C THR A 235 0.32 -5.89 -28.95
N ASN A 236 -0.37 -6.99 -28.64
CA ASN A 236 0.21 -8.23 -28.10
C ASN A 236 0.90 -8.06 -26.72
N SER A 237 0.67 -6.96 -26.04
CA SER A 237 1.10 -6.71 -24.65
C SER A 237 0.08 -7.26 -23.65
N VAL A 238 0.38 -7.19 -22.36
CA VAL A 238 -0.49 -7.64 -21.27
C VAL A 238 -0.78 -6.51 -20.29
N ASN A 239 -2.01 -6.46 -19.80
CA ASN A 239 -2.41 -5.50 -18.78
C ASN A 239 -2.46 -6.16 -17.40
N LEU A 240 -2.22 -5.35 -16.37
CA LEU A 240 -2.53 -5.66 -14.98
C LEU A 240 -3.36 -4.52 -14.41
N THR A 241 -4.61 -4.82 -14.10
CA THR A 241 -5.56 -3.83 -13.58
C THR A 241 -5.58 -3.84 -12.06
N TRP A 242 -5.33 -2.67 -11.48
CA TRP A 242 -5.48 -2.38 -10.06
C TRP A 242 -6.79 -1.62 -9.81
N GLU A 243 -7.56 -2.06 -8.82
CA GLU A 243 -8.60 -1.23 -8.21
C GLU A 243 -8.05 -0.70 -6.89
N ILE A 244 -7.77 0.61 -6.83
CA ILE A 244 -7.23 1.26 -5.64
C ILE A 244 -8.31 2.08 -4.99
N ASN A 245 -8.53 1.89 -3.70
CA ASN A 245 -9.41 2.74 -2.93
C ASN A 245 -8.62 3.79 -2.16
N ILE A 246 -9.15 5.03 -2.12
CA ILE A 246 -8.68 6.10 -1.23
C ILE A 246 -9.80 6.39 -0.24
N GLU A 247 -9.46 6.28 1.05
CA GLU A 247 -10.31 6.68 2.17
C GLU A 247 -9.72 7.89 2.85
N ILE A 248 -10.55 8.90 3.11
CA ILE A 248 -10.22 10.01 3.99
C ILE A 248 -11.19 9.94 5.18
N LEU A 249 -10.66 9.68 6.33
CA LEU A 249 -11.40 9.59 7.58
C LEU A 249 -11.11 10.84 8.39
N LYS A 250 -12.14 11.47 8.97
CA LYS A 250 -12.03 12.68 9.78
C LYS A 250 -12.56 12.41 11.19
N LYS A 251 -11.76 12.72 12.20
CA LYS A 251 -12.17 12.60 13.58
C LYS A 251 -12.93 13.86 14.02
N SER A 252 -14.12 13.68 14.57
CA SER A 252 -14.93 14.73 15.16
C SER A 252 -14.26 15.39 16.37
#